data_34e136771b3cfed53b56e2abb519a0ad
#
_entry.id   34e136771b3cfed53b56e2abb519a0ad
#
_cell.length_a   1.000
_cell.length_b   1.000
_cell.length_c   1.000
_cell.angle_alpha   90.00
_cell.angle_beta   90.00
_cell.angle_gamma   90.00
#
_symmetry.space_group_name_H-M   'P 1'
#
loop_
_entity.id
_entity.type
_entity.pdbx_description
1 polymer ?
#
loop_
_entity_poly.entity_id
_entity_poly.type
_entity_poly.pdbx_seq_one_letter_code
_entity_poly.pdbx_strand_id
1 'polypeptide(L)'
;MRRFPRFFERRRMARVGVAMVKRMRLVAILAAILTGCFGAPTASAQAPACGEAPLQGDRVALLIGNSAYNDWEWPSLKNAVNDIDLVCEAFKKAGIAPRIVRNADMAALEAALTRFAAEAAGAKSVILYYAGHGFEYGGRNWLVPMDAPPATRRADVEKRYLSIEAAVERVVPDGAFTLIFVDACRTAEPVVRIADVDTARGEAGSAPLGLLDIAQGAVFYSTAKGRPALDFAPVGSPVSPFAAAVVKELAIPGLEIGDYFKVVSREVYKRTHGMELGPQQPFHYGSWFEDYYLVEPPEIPARAMSTGAFRPFSAPPPPPSTAAIRGSTADPLADISLDRLGIEDEPLLIADVLSRHPAAKLVALADGGHPLAQQLVGYMFSLGVGVKKDVARARIYLEQSAAQAFPAGQQELAYLLLENDPSPADVRRAYELYVAASNAGFSKAKTHLAYQLTAGTFGPPDFARSQALYAEAAEKGHPAAIFALTFFPDTRAANLARLRALAEAGNPEGNHWLCEAHFADRTLAAAIEDCGVAARAGFAGSRAILAHAYASGTGVAADPREATHWAKLARDLPELRKDQRELIAGIGE
;
A
#
# COMPACT_ATOMS: atom_id res chain seq x y z
N MET A 1 -44.04 -38.52 -2.98
CA MET A 1 -45.46 -38.48 -3.37
C MET A 1 -46.03 -37.09 -3.16
N ARG A 2 -46.80 -36.62 -4.18
CA ARG A 2 -47.61 -35.40 -4.32
C ARG A 2 -46.81 -34.16 -4.70
N ARG A 3 -46.68 -33.86 -5.99
CA ARG A 3 -47.59 -33.40 -7.09
C ARG A 3 -47.74 -31.88 -7.05
N PHE A 4 -47.24 -31.29 -8.16
CA PHE A 4 -47.51 -29.95 -8.72
C PHE A 4 -49.02 -29.63 -8.84
N PRO A 5 -49.39 -28.35 -9.06
CA PRO A 5 -49.85 -28.05 -10.41
C PRO A 5 -49.29 -26.77 -11.06
N ARG A 6 -49.15 -26.91 -12.37
CA ARG A 6 -49.09 -25.82 -13.34
C ARG A 6 -50.49 -25.21 -13.49
N PHE A 7 -50.61 -23.89 -13.72
CA PHE A 7 -51.67 -23.36 -14.58
C PHE A 7 -51.38 -21.89 -14.96
N PHE A 8 -51.36 -21.62 -16.31
CA PHE A 8 -51.82 -20.49 -17.10
C PHE A 8 -51.37 -19.04 -16.70
N GLU A 9 -50.90 -18.21 -17.62
CA GLU A 9 -51.72 -17.64 -18.70
C GLU A 9 -50.91 -16.99 -19.83
N ARG A 10 -51.18 -17.44 -21.03
CA ARG A 10 -50.95 -16.66 -22.26
C ARG A 10 -52.08 -15.61 -22.37
N ARG A 11 -51.74 -14.33 -22.44
CA ARG A 11 -52.49 -13.31 -23.21
C ARG A 11 -51.96 -11.91 -22.90
N ARG A 12 -51.12 -11.38 -23.78
CA ARG A 12 -50.99 -9.92 -24.08
C ARG A 12 -49.85 -9.70 -25.08
N MET A 13 -49.98 -10.22 -26.26
CA MET A 13 -49.22 -9.74 -27.43
C MET A 13 -50.17 -9.60 -28.61
N ALA A 14 -50.87 -8.50 -28.68
CA ALA A 14 -51.57 -8.05 -29.87
C ALA A 14 -52.12 -6.63 -29.65
N ARG A 15 -51.28 -5.60 -29.58
CA ARG A 15 -51.67 -4.18 -29.68
C ARG A 15 -50.50 -3.17 -29.77
N VAL A 16 -49.32 -3.56 -30.25
CA VAL A 16 -48.21 -2.61 -30.47
C VAL A 16 -47.81 -2.51 -31.96
N GLY A 17 -48.46 -3.25 -32.87
CA GLY A 17 -48.07 -3.35 -34.28
C GLY A 17 -48.56 -2.26 -35.23
N VAL A 18 -49.42 -1.33 -34.84
CA VAL A 18 -50.05 -0.39 -35.80
C VAL A 18 -49.58 1.07 -35.68
N ALA A 19 -48.89 1.44 -34.60
CA ALA A 19 -48.39 2.82 -34.41
C ALA A 19 -46.98 3.08 -34.97
N MET A 20 -46.26 2.05 -35.36
CA MET A 20 -44.84 2.17 -35.79
C MET A 20 -44.67 2.35 -37.30
N VAL A 21 -45.68 2.02 -38.10
CA VAL A 21 -45.61 2.13 -39.58
C VAL A 21 -45.95 3.53 -40.11
N LYS A 22 -46.62 4.40 -39.34
CA LYS A 22 -46.90 5.79 -39.74
C LYS A 22 -45.81 6.80 -39.42
N ARG A 23 -44.82 6.47 -38.58
CA ARG A 23 -43.68 7.36 -38.30
C ARG A 23 -42.45 7.13 -39.19
N MET A 24 -42.36 6.02 -39.89
CA MET A 24 -41.25 5.73 -40.82
C MET A 24 -41.39 6.35 -42.22
N ARG A 25 -42.55 6.91 -42.61
CA ARG A 25 -42.73 7.58 -43.92
C ARG A 25 -42.46 9.09 -43.89
N LEU A 26 -42.32 9.73 -42.73
CA LEU A 26 -42.01 11.16 -42.65
C LEU A 26 -40.51 11.47 -42.48
N VAL A 27 -39.69 10.48 -42.15
CA VAL A 27 -38.21 10.64 -41.99
C VAL A 27 -37.46 10.39 -43.31
N ALA A 28 -38.11 9.72 -44.29
CA ALA A 28 -37.48 9.42 -45.58
C ALA A 28 -37.53 10.58 -46.60
N ILE A 29 -38.29 11.67 -46.36
CA ILE A 29 -38.40 12.80 -47.28
C ILE A 29 -37.55 14.01 -46.85
N LEU A 30 -37.06 14.07 -45.62
CA LEU A 30 -36.09 15.10 -45.17
C LEU A 30 -34.60 14.72 -45.37
N ALA A 31 -34.30 13.49 -45.78
CA ALA A 31 -32.94 13.03 -46.02
C ALA A 31 -32.40 13.25 -47.43
N ALA A 32 -33.24 13.77 -48.35
CA ALA A 32 -32.89 13.91 -49.79
C ALA A 32 -32.53 15.34 -50.24
N ILE A 33 -32.44 16.33 -49.33
CA ILE A 33 -32.14 17.74 -49.69
C ILE A 33 -30.84 18.26 -49.04
N LEU A 34 -30.09 17.43 -48.36
CA LEU A 34 -28.80 17.82 -47.74
C LEU A 34 -27.60 16.99 -48.23
N THR A 35 -27.64 16.43 -49.42
CA THR A 35 -26.49 15.79 -50.07
C THR A 35 -25.84 16.74 -51.09
N GLY A 36 -25.13 17.73 -50.57
CA GLY A 36 -24.26 18.57 -51.35
C GLY A 36 -23.35 19.37 -50.46
N CYS A 37 -22.18 18.83 -50.16
CA CYS A 37 -21.06 19.35 -49.38
C CYS A 37 -20.79 18.62 -48.05
N PHE A 38 -20.55 17.32 -48.11
CA PHE A 38 -19.75 16.68 -47.07
C PHE A 38 -18.56 16.00 -47.72
N GLY A 39 -17.36 16.57 -47.45
CA GLY A 39 -16.10 15.91 -47.68
C GLY A 39 -16.10 14.52 -47.03
N ALA A 40 -15.43 13.58 -47.65
CA ALA A 40 -15.29 12.23 -47.13
C ALA A 40 -14.98 12.27 -45.62
N PRO A 41 -15.61 11.41 -44.78
CA PRO A 41 -15.23 11.33 -43.39
C PRO A 41 -13.73 10.95 -43.36
N THR A 42 -12.90 11.87 -42.91
CA THR A 42 -11.53 11.51 -42.48
C THR A 42 -11.71 10.39 -41.49
N ALA A 43 -11.20 9.21 -41.83
CA ALA A 43 -11.14 8.09 -40.90
C ALA A 43 -10.57 8.65 -39.61
N SER A 44 -11.36 8.71 -38.57
CA SER A 44 -10.90 9.04 -37.23
C SER A 44 -9.86 7.98 -36.95
N ALA A 45 -8.58 8.36 -36.94
CA ALA A 45 -7.50 7.48 -36.56
C ALA A 45 -7.84 7.00 -35.13
N GLN A 46 -8.17 5.75 -35.03
CA GLN A 46 -8.48 5.12 -33.76
C GLN A 46 -7.25 5.33 -32.89
N ALA A 47 -7.42 5.90 -31.68
CA ALA A 47 -6.28 6.12 -30.80
C ALA A 47 -5.50 4.78 -30.64
N PRO A 48 -4.17 4.82 -30.70
CA PRO A 48 -3.37 3.59 -30.60
C PRO A 48 -3.71 2.86 -29.29
N ALA A 49 -3.75 1.53 -29.38
CA ALA A 49 -3.96 0.70 -28.19
C ALA A 49 -2.92 1.00 -27.11
N CYS A 50 -3.23 0.71 -25.87
CA CYS A 50 -2.32 0.99 -24.77
C CYS A 50 -0.95 0.30 -25.01
N GLY A 51 0.14 1.04 -24.86
CA GLY A 51 1.51 0.56 -25.06
C GLY A 51 2.01 0.54 -26.52
N GLU A 52 1.22 1.00 -27.49
CA GLU A 52 1.62 1.06 -28.90
C GLU A 52 2.14 2.45 -29.33
N ALA A 53 1.80 3.50 -28.59
CA ALA A 53 2.31 4.84 -28.86
C ALA A 53 3.82 4.91 -28.59
N PRO A 54 4.58 5.78 -29.32
CA PRO A 54 5.98 6.06 -28.98
C PRO A 54 6.13 6.48 -27.51
N LEU A 55 7.20 6.05 -26.83
CA LEU A 55 7.47 6.50 -25.46
C LEU A 55 7.77 8.00 -25.48
N GLN A 56 7.10 8.75 -24.62
CA GLN A 56 7.28 10.20 -24.48
C GLN A 56 7.26 10.58 -23.00
N GLY A 57 8.16 11.47 -22.60
CA GLY A 57 8.24 11.97 -21.22
C GLY A 57 9.36 11.31 -20.41
N ASP A 58 9.51 11.82 -19.21
CA ASP A 58 10.61 11.44 -18.30
C ASP A 58 10.34 10.12 -17.55
N ARG A 59 9.12 9.59 -17.63
CA ARG A 59 8.65 8.40 -16.89
C ARG A 59 8.09 7.38 -17.87
N VAL A 60 8.75 6.23 -17.95
CA VAL A 60 8.42 5.19 -18.92
C VAL A 60 8.26 3.83 -18.23
N ALA A 61 7.44 2.95 -18.81
CA ALA A 61 7.21 1.63 -18.27
C ALA A 61 7.27 0.54 -19.35
N LEU A 62 7.93 -0.58 -19.04
CA LEU A 62 7.87 -1.82 -19.81
C LEU A 62 7.02 -2.82 -19.06
N LEU A 63 5.93 -3.26 -19.68
CA LEU A 63 4.96 -4.20 -19.14
C LEU A 63 5.04 -5.50 -19.91
N ILE A 64 5.41 -6.60 -19.26
CA ILE A 64 5.56 -7.92 -19.86
C ILE A 64 4.55 -8.87 -19.23
N GLY A 65 3.69 -9.48 -20.03
CA GLY A 65 2.68 -10.45 -19.58
C GLY A 65 2.69 -11.72 -20.42
N ASN A 66 2.98 -12.84 -19.77
CA ASN A 66 3.01 -14.14 -20.40
C ASN A 66 1.92 -15.05 -19.81
N SER A 67 0.94 -15.43 -20.62
CA SER A 67 -0.18 -16.31 -20.27
C SER A 67 -0.16 -17.63 -21.04
N ALA A 68 0.28 -17.63 -22.31
CA ALA A 68 0.10 -18.71 -23.26
C ALA A 68 1.25 -19.74 -23.24
N TYR A 69 1.59 -20.23 -22.06
CA TYR A 69 2.57 -21.30 -21.91
C TYR A 69 1.99 -22.62 -22.42
N ASN A 70 2.83 -23.43 -23.08
CA ASN A 70 2.42 -24.69 -23.70
C ASN A 70 3.13 -25.92 -23.11
N ASP A 71 3.81 -25.77 -21.98
CA ASP A 71 4.51 -26.84 -21.29
C ASP A 71 3.73 -27.32 -20.06
N TRP A 72 3.82 -28.60 -19.73
CA TRP A 72 3.14 -29.16 -18.56
C TRP A 72 3.76 -28.69 -17.23
N GLU A 73 5.03 -28.31 -17.21
CA GLU A 73 5.71 -27.70 -16.05
C GLU A 73 5.43 -26.20 -15.94
N TRP A 74 5.11 -25.55 -17.07
CA TRP A 74 4.67 -24.17 -17.14
C TRP A 74 3.24 -24.11 -17.70
N PRO A 75 2.23 -24.40 -16.87
CA PRO A 75 0.84 -24.37 -17.35
C PRO A 75 0.42 -22.94 -17.73
N SER A 76 -0.52 -22.85 -18.67
CA SER A 76 -1.05 -21.55 -19.08
C SER A 76 -1.67 -20.81 -17.89
N LEU A 77 -1.41 -19.49 -17.81
CA LEU A 77 -1.98 -18.60 -16.81
C LEU A 77 -3.22 -17.91 -17.38
N LYS A 78 -4.16 -17.57 -16.50
CA LYS A 78 -5.44 -16.96 -16.93
C LYS A 78 -5.35 -15.46 -17.13
N ASN A 79 -4.58 -14.76 -16.28
CA ASN A 79 -4.74 -13.34 -16.10
C ASN A 79 -3.49 -12.51 -16.44
N ALA A 80 -2.31 -13.08 -16.58
CA ALA A 80 -1.06 -12.32 -16.73
C ALA A 80 -1.09 -11.28 -17.88
N VAL A 81 -1.75 -11.59 -19.00
CA VAL A 81 -1.95 -10.62 -20.09
C VAL A 81 -2.99 -9.56 -19.71
N ASN A 82 -4.09 -9.96 -19.05
CA ASN A 82 -5.11 -9.01 -18.59
C ASN A 82 -4.56 -8.04 -17.54
N ASP A 83 -3.65 -8.52 -16.69
CA ASP A 83 -2.99 -7.73 -15.66
C ASP A 83 -2.19 -6.59 -16.27
N ILE A 84 -1.36 -6.88 -17.27
CA ILE A 84 -0.58 -5.84 -17.93
C ILE A 84 -1.44 -4.87 -18.75
N ASP A 85 -2.56 -5.32 -19.29
CA ASP A 85 -3.51 -4.44 -19.99
C ASP A 85 -4.16 -3.46 -19.01
N LEU A 86 -4.58 -3.94 -17.84
CA LEU A 86 -5.14 -3.10 -16.77
C LEU A 86 -4.11 -2.09 -16.25
N VAL A 87 -2.89 -2.55 -15.96
CA VAL A 87 -1.79 -1.69 -15.45
C VAL A 87 -1.38 -0.66 -16.50
N CYS A 88 -1.36 -1.04 -17.79
CA CYS A 88 -1.05 -0.13 -18.90
C CYS A 88 -1.97 1.09 -18.93
N GLU A 89 -3.27 0.87 -18.86
CA GLU A 89 -4.24 1.96 -18.84
C GLU A 89 -4.12 2.83 -17.58
N ALA A 90 -3.80 2.24 -16.46
CA ALA A 90 -3.59 2.98 -15.21
C ALA A 90 -2.31 3.84 -15.27
N PHE A 91 -1.20 3.28 -15.76
CA PHE A 91 0.05 4.01 -15.91
C PHE A 91 -0.07 5.17 -16.90
N LYS A 92 -0.75 4.94 -18.04
CA LYS A 92 -1.05 6.00 -19.01
C LYS A 92 -1.81 7.17 -18.37
N LYS A 93 -2.82 6.87 -17.53
CA LYS A 93 -3.57 7.91 -16.77
C LYS A 93 -2.70 8.63 -15.75
N ALA A 94 -1.71 7.96 -15.20
CA ALA A 94 -0.73 8.52 -14.27
C ALA A 94 0.40 9.33 -14.94
N GLY A 95 0.35 9.49 -16.27
CA GLY A 95 1.38 10.20 -17.02
C GLY A 95 2.69 9.41 -17.19
N ILE A 96 2.63 8.08 -17.05
CA ILE A 96 3.74 7.17 -17.30
C ILE A 96 3.54 6.58 -18.70
N ALA A 97 4.54 6.71 -19.59
CA ALA A 97 4.43 6.20 -20.95
C ALA A 97 4.71 4.68 -21.01
N PRO A 98 3.71 3.83 -21.28
CA PRO A 98 3.88 2.39 -21.24
C PRO A 98 4.28 1.80 -22.60
N ARG A 99 5.07 0.72 -22.55
CA ARG A 99 5.31 -0.24 -23.64
C ARG A 99 4.86 -1.62 -23.19
N ILE A 100 4.11 -2.34 -24.02
CA ILE A 100 3.52 -3.62 -23.64
C ILE A 100 4.10 -4.75 -24.49
N VAL A 101 4.34 -5.91 -23.85
CA VAL A 101 4.85 -7.14 -24.48
C VAL A 101 4.00 -8.30 -23.99
N ARG A 102 3.33 -8.99 -24.92
CA ARG A 102 2.40 -10.08 -24.59
C ARG A 102 2.91 -11.40 -25.15
N ASN A 103 2.86 -12.44 -24.33
CA ASN A 103 3.14 -13.83 -24.72
C ASN A 103 4.43 -13.96 -25.54
N ALA A 104 5.53 -13.45 -24.99
CA ALA A 104 6.80 -13.35 -25.67
C ALA A 104 7.67 -14.59 -25.40
N ASP A 105 8.24 -15.14 -26.44
CA ASP A 105 9.38 -16.06 -26.40
C ASP A 105 10.67 -15.29 -26.03
N MET A 106 11.78 -16.01 -25.87
CA MET A 106 13.06 -15.39 -25.51
C MET A 106 13.51 -14.34 -26.53
N ALA A 107 13.37 -14.64 -27.83
CA ALA A 107 13.82 -13.74 -28.89
C ALA A 107 12.99 -12.43 -28.92
N ALA A 108 11.67 -12.55 -28.72
CA ALA A 108 10.77 -11.41 -28.62
C ALA A 108 11.04 -10.57 -27.36
N LEU A 109 11.35 -11.20 -26.22
CA LEU A 109 11.74 -10.51 -24.99
C LEU A 109 13.03 -9.71 -25.19
N GLU A 110 14.06 -10.32 -25.78
CA GLU A 110 15.33 -9.63 -26.05
C GLU A 110 15.18 -8.45 -27.04
N ALA A 111 14.39 -8.66 -28.09
CA ALA A 111 14.08 -7.59 -29.04
C ALA A 111 13.29 -6.45 -28.38
N ALA A 112 12.35 -6.76 -27.48
CA ALA A 112 11.58 -5.78 -26.74
C ALA A 112 12.44 -4.97 -25.77
N LEU A 113 13.34 -5.64 -25.02
CA LEU A 113 14.30 -4.97 -24.14
C LEU A 113 15.23 -4.04 -24.90
N THR A 114 15.76 -4.48 -26.04
CA THR A 114 16.65 -3.67 -26.89
C THR A 114 15.95 -2.43 -27.43
N ARG A 115 14.70 -2.58 -27.88
CA ARG A 115 13.88 -1.46 -28.36
C ARG A 115 13.57 -0.50 -27.22
N PHE A 116 13.11 -1.04 -26.09
CA PHE A 116 12.75 -0.23 -24.94
C PHE A 116 13.94 0.57 -24.40
N ALA A 117 15.12 -0.05 -24.31
CA ALA A 117 16.36 0.62 -23.90
C ALA A 117 16.68 1.84 -24.80
N ALA A 118 16.53 1.70 -26.12
CA ALA A 118 16.73 2.80 -27.04
C ALA A 118 15.69 3.93 -26.87
N GLU A 119 14.44 3.56 -26.64
CA GLU A 119 13.34 4.53 -26.44
C GLU A 119 13.41 5.20 -25.06
N ALA A 120 13.95 4.52 -24.04
CA ALA A 120 14.02 4.97 -22.64
C ALA A 120 15.32 5.73 -22.31
N ALA A 121 16.24 5.90 -23.25
CA ALA A 121 17.60 6.42 -23.00
C ALA A 121 17.67 7.80 -22.29
N GLY A 122 16.61 8.62 -22.35
CA GLY A 122 16.50 9.92 -21.66
C GLY A 122 15.53 9.93 -20.49
N ALA A 123 15.00 8.79 -20.09
CA ALA A 123 14.01 8.72 -19.02
C ALA A 123 14.67 8.95 -17.64
N LYS A 124 13.99 9.71 -16.79
CA LYS A 124 14.39 9.90 -15.39
C LYS A 124 13.87 8.78 -14.49
N SER A 125 12.82 8.08 -14.94
CA SER A 125 12.26 6.97 -14.22
C SER A 125 11.85 5.85 -15.16
N VAL A 126 12.27 4.62 -14.84
CA VAL A 126 11.96 3.39 -15.56
C VAL A 126 11.20 2.44 -14.67
N ILE A 127 10.07 1.95 -15.16
CA ILE A 127 9.25 0.96 -14.46
C ILE A 127 9.23 -0.32 -15.27
N LEU A 128 9.56 -1.44 -14.61
CA LEU A 128 9.38 -2.79 -15.14
C LEU A 128 8.20 -3.43 -14.42
N TYR A 129 7.22 -3.93 -15.17
CA TYR A 129 6.14 -4.75 -14.63
C TYR A 129 6.12 -6.09 -15.35
N TYR A 130 6.23 -7.16 -14.60
CA TYR A 130 6.17 -8.51 -15.12
C TYR A 130 5.01 -9.28 -14.48
N ALA A 131 4.18 -9.92 -15.30
CA ALA A 131 3.19 -10.91 -14.91
C ALA A 131 3.41 -12.21 -15.68
N GLY A 132 3.59 -13.33 -14.98
CA GLY A 132 3.92 -14.59 -15.63
C GLY A 132 4.54 -15.62 -14.67
N HIS A 133 5.03 -16.73 -15.21
CA HIS A 133 5.83 -17.65 -14.42
C HIS A 133 7.20 -17.08 -14.10
N GLY A 134 7.67 -17.33 -12.89
CA GLY A 134 9.00 -16.97 -12.44
C GLY A 134 9.46 -17.87 -11.32
N PHE A 135 10.76 -17.92 -11.10
CA PHE A 135 11.39 -18.70 -10.04
C PHE A 135 12.69 -18.05 -9.57
N GLU A 136 13.14 -18.45 -8.40
CA GLU A 136 14.43 -18.06 -7.84
C GLU A 136 15.41 -19.23 -7.96
N TYR A 137 16.58 -18.97 -8.54
CA TYR A 137 17.66 -19.95 -8.62
C TYR A 137 19.04 -19.29 -8.63
N GLY A 138 19.96 -19.81 -7.83
CA GLY A 138 21.33 -19.28 -7.72
C GLY A 138 21.41 -17.84 -7.21
N GLY A 139 20.45 -17.40 -6.39
CA GLY A 139 20.36 -16.04 -5.85
C GLY A 139 19.87 -15.00 -6.86
N ARG A 140 19.33 -15.41 -8.00
CA ARG A 140 18.74 -14.55 -9.03
C ARG A 140 17.28 -14.88 -9.26
N ASN A 141 16.52 -13.90 -9.75
CA ASN A 141 15.13 -14.06 -10.13
C ASN A 141 15.04 -14.23 -11.65
N TRP A 142 14.36 -15.30 -12.09
CA TRP A 142 14.25 -15.69 -13.48
C TRP A 142 12.81 -15.56 -13.95
N LEU A 143 12.64 -14.88 -15.07
CA LEU A 143 11.39 -14.75 -15.81
C LEU A 143 11.32 -15.83 -16.86
N VAL A 144 10.16 -16.47 -16.99
CA VAL A 144 9.96 -17.59 -17.92
C VAL A 144 9.40 -17.06 -19.24
N PRO A 145 10.16 -17.16 -20.36
CA PRO A 145 9.63 -16.93 -21.70
C PRO A 145 8.55 -17.96 -22.06
N MET A 146 7.65 -17.60 -22.97
CA MET A 146 6.52 -18.44 -23.33
C MET A 146 6.93 -19.83 -23.90
N ASP A 147 8.06 -19.89 -24.59
CA ASP A 147 8.58 -21.07 -25.26
C ASP A 147 9.67 -21.83 -24.49
N ALA A 148 9.99 -21.37 -23.27
CA ALA A 148 11.11 -21.93 -22.51
C ALA A 148 10.79 -23.33 -21.98
N PRO A 149 11.49 -24.39 -22.44
CA PRO A 149 11.35 -25.70 -21.83
C PRO A 149 11.99 -25.72 -20.44
N PRO A 150 11.57 -26.65 -19.57
CA PRO A 150 12.16 -26.79 -18.24
C PRO A 150 13.68 -27.00 -18.29
N ALA A 151 14.42 -26.37 -17.38
CA ALA A 151 15.84 -26.56 -17.26
C ALA A 151 16.14 -27.82 -16.43
N THR A 152 17.00 -28.68 -16.96
CA THR A 152 17.47 -29.87 -16.25
C THR A 152 18.91 -29.73 -15.75
N ARG A 153 19.63 -28.69 -16.17
CA ARG A 153 21.02 -28.38 -15.79
C ARG A 153 21.17 -26.88 -15.52
N ARG A 154 22.09 -26.52 -14.66
CA ARG A 154 22.43 -25.12 -14.36
C ARG A 154 22.71 -24.27 -15.59
N ALA A 155 23.51 -24.79 -16.52
CA ALA A 155 23.86 -24.11 -17.77
C ALA A 155 22.66 -23.84 -18.70
N ASP A 156 21.55 -24.54 -18.51
CA ASP A 156 20.31 -24.31 -19.27
C ASP A 156 19.53 -23.14 -18.75
N VAL A 157 19.67 -22.78 -17.46
CA VAL A 157 18.93 -21.66 -16.84
C VAL A 157 19.27 -20.35 -17.53
N GLU A 158 20.54 -20.01 -17.64
CA GLU A 158 21.01 -18.75 -18.26
C GLU A 158 20.68 -18.65 -19.75
N LYS A 159 20.48 -19.80 -20.42
CA LYS A 159 20.17 -19.85 -21.87
C LYS A 159 18.68 -19.78 -22.17
N ARG A 160 17.82 -20.20 -21.23
CA ARG A 160 16.40 -20.42 -21.48
C ARG A 160 15.50 -19.40 -20.77
N TYR A 161 16.02 -18.73 -19.74
CA TYR A 161 15.26 -17.80 -18.93
C TYR A 161 15.95 -16.44 -18.87
N LEU A 162 15.15 -15.41 -18.71
CA LEU A 162 15.63 -14.04 -18.58
C LEU A 162 15.80 -13.69 -17.10
N SER A 163 17.01 -13.34 -16.64
CA SER A 163 17.14 -12.82 -15.29
C SER A 163 16.62 -11.39 -15.21
N ILE A 164 15.95 -11.06 -14.09
CA ILE A 164 15.48 -9.69 -13.84
C ILE A 164 16.66 -8.72 -13.82
N GLU A 165 17.77 -9.15 -13.23
CA GLU A 165 19.01 -8.37 -13.16
C GLU A 165 19.50 -7.96 -14.56
N ALA A 166 19.59 -8.93 -15.48
CA ALA A 166 20.02 -8.66 -16.86
C ALA A 166 19.02 -7.79 -17.63
N ALA A 167 17.71 -7.93 -17.35
CA ALA A 167 16.71 -7.05 -17.93
C ALA A 167 16.88 -5.61 -17.45
N VAL A 168 17.11 -5.41 -16.15
CA VAL A 168 17.31 -4.09 -15.54
C VAL A 168 18.58 -3.41 -16.08
N GLU A 169 19.73 -4.12 -16.04
CA GLU A 169 20.99 -3.62 -16.55
C GLU A 169 20.89 -3.13 -18.01
N ARG A 170 20.05 -3.81 -18.81
CA ARG A 170 19.87 -3.46 -20.23
C ARG A 170 18.99 -2.24 -20.46
N VAL A 171 17.94 -2.04 -19.63
CA VAL A 171 16.87 -1.07 -19.94
C VAL A 171 16.88 0.19 -19.08
N VAL A 172 17.62 0.21 -17.99
CA VAL A 172 17.66 1.35 -17.07
C VAL A 172 18.82 2.28 -17.43
N PRO A 173 18.56 3.56 -17.79
CA PRO A 173 19.61 4.55 -17.96
C PRO A 173 20.33 4.85 -16.65
N ASP A 174 21.61 5.23 -16.74
CA ASP A 174 22.39 5.64 -15.58
C ASP A 174 21.70 6.76 -14.79
N GLY A 175 21.53 6.55 -13.49
CA GLY A 175 20.93 7.52 -12.57
C GLY A 175 19.40 7.61 -12.64
N ALA A 176 18.72 6.82 -13.46
CA ALA A 176 17.26 6.78 -13.48
C ALA A 176 16.68 6.08 -12.25
N PHE A 177 15.59 6.62 -11.71
CA PHE A 177 14.84 5.97 -10.66
C PHE A 177 14.15 4.70 -11.20
N THR A 178 14.36 3.56 -10.55
CA THR A 178 13.94 2.25 -11.07
C THR A 178 12.89 1.61 -10.17
N LEU A 179 11.72 1.27 -10.73
CA LEU A 179 10.72 0.46 -10.06
C LEU A 179 10.51 -0.85 -10.80
N ILE A 180 10.45 -1.95 -10.05
CA ILE A 180 10.22 -3.28 -10.59
C ILE A 180 9.06 -3.93 -9.86
N PHE A 181 8.00 -4.24 -10.59
CA PHE A 181 6.86 -5.01 -10.09
C PHE A 181 6.94 -6.42 -10.66
N VAL A 182 6.92 -7.42 -9.80
CA VAL A 182 7.01 -8.83 -10.18
C VAL A 182 5.79 -9.58 -9.67
N ASP A 183 4.85 -9.84 -10.57
CA ASP A 183 3.68 -10.68 -10.31
C ASP A 183 3.93 -12.10 -10.83
N ALA A 184 4.71 -12.84 -10.05
CA ALA A 184 5.12 -14.20 -10.37
C ALA A 184 5.30 -15.04 -9.11
N CYS A 185 5.13 -16.35 -9.24
CA CYS A 185 5.46 -17.30 -8.18
C CYS A 185 6.94 -17.21 -7.80
N ARG A 186 7.22 -17.44 -6.53
CA ARG A 186 8.57 -17.48 -5.98
C ARG A 186 8.88 -18.85 -5.37
N THR A 187 8.24 -19.89 -5.91
CA THR A 187 8.45 -21.28 -5.52
C THR A 187 9.51 -21.89 -6.40
N ALA A 188 10.38 -22.71 -5.81
CA ALA A 188 11.45 -23.42 -6.53
C ALA A 188 10.99 -24.74 -7.16
N GLU A 189 9.70 -25.07 -7.17
CA GLU A 189 9.21 -26.41 -7.51
C GLU A 189 9.58 -26.94 -8.90
N PRO A 190 9.57 -26.13 -9.98
CA PRO A 190 10.03 -26.63 -11.28
C PRO A 190 11.55 -26.82 -11.37
N VAL A 191 12.32 -26.17 -10.49
CA VAL A 191 13.79 -26.09 -10.55
C VAL A 191 14.47 -27.18 -9.70
N VAL A 192 13.75 -27.84 -8.81
CA VAL A 192 14.27 -28.92 -7.93
C VAL A 192 14.78 -30.14 -8.73
N ARG A 193 14.46 -30.23 -10.03
CA ARG A 193 14.93 -31.30 -10.91
C ARG A 193 16.25 -31.00 -11.63
N ILE A 194 16.89 -29.86 -11.37
CA ILE A 194 18.23 -29.60 -11.93
C ILE A 194 19.22 -30.53 -11.25
N ALA A 195 19.67 -31.55 -11.97
CA ALA A 195 20.42 -32.67 -11.44
C ALA A 195 21.82 -32.35 -10.88
N ASP A 196 22.30 -31.14 -11.05
CA ASP A 196 23.60 -30.66 -10.59
C ASP A 196 23.57 -29.85 -9.30
N VAL A 197 22.48 -29.94 -8.54
CA VAL A 197 22.48 -29.42 -7.17
C VAL A 197 23.35 -30.34 -6.33
N ASP A 198 24.48 -29.84 -5.92
CA ASP A 198 25.42 -30.52 -5.04
C ASP A 198 24.76 -30.82 -3.70
N THR A 199 24.00 -31.92 -3.66
CA THR A 199 23.29 -32.43 -2.47
C THR A 199 24.26 -32.87 -1.37
N ALA A 200 25.57 -32.82 -1.63
CA ALA A 200 26.62 -33.23 -0.70
C ALA A 200 26.86 -32.19 0.43
N ARG A 201 26.25 -31.01 0.40
CA ARG A 201 26.45 -29.97 1.42
C ARG A 201 25.19 -29.34 2.01
N GLY A 202 24.08 -30.05 2.08
CA GLY A 202 22.95 -29.59 2.92
C GLY A 202 22.30 -28.26 2.54
N GLU A 203 22.59 -27.69 1.38
CA GLU A 203 22.03 -26.43 0.88
C GLU A 203 20.97 -26.66 -0.21
N ALA A 204 20.14 -27.66 0.00
CA ALA A 204 18.91 -27.79 -0.73
C ALA A 204 17.91 -26.75 -0.17
N GLY A 205 17.74 -25.67 -0.87
CA GLY A 205 16.69 -24.70 -0.60
C GLY A 205 17.13 -23.51 0.24
N SER A 206 17.09 -22.39 -0.34
CA SER A 206 17.22 -21.04 0.17
C SER A 206 18.55 -20.34 -0.04
N ALA A 207 18.99 -20.22 -1.27
CA ALA A 207 19.77 -19.02 -1.57
C ALA A 207 18.84 -17.81 -1.28
N PRO A 208 19.28 -16.81 -0.50
CA PRO A 208 18.47 -15.60 -0.34
C PRO A 208 18.24 -15.00 -1.71
N LEU A 209 17.12 -14.28 -1.85
CA LEU A 209 16.87 -13.39 -2.96
C LEU A 209 18.17 -12.69 -3.35
N GLY A 210 18.62 -12.87 -4.57
CA GLY A 210 19.59 -11.95 -5.15
C GLY A 210 18.97 -10.57 -5.02
N LEU A 211 19.46 -9.76 -4.09
CA LEU A 211 19.05 -8.37 -4.02
C LEU A 211 19.57 -7.73 -5.30
N LEU A 212 18.67 -7.23 -6.13
CA LEU A 212 19.03 -6.38 -7.25
C LEU A 212 19.76 -5.17 -6.69
N ASP A 213 20.98 -4.94 -7.14
CA ASP A 213 21.71 -3.71 -6.81
C ASP A 213 21.12 -2.59 -7.67
N ILE A 214 20.16 -1.87 -7.10
CA ILE A 214 19.51 -0.73 -7.72
C ILE A 214 20.00 0.50 -6.97
N ALA A 215 20.76 1.36 -7.66
CA ALA A 215 21.32 2.58 -7.08
C ALA A 215 20.23 3.50 -6.48
N GLN A 216 19.11 3.66 -7.19
CA GLN A 216 17.91 4.35 -6.71
C GLN A 216 16.67 3.63 -7.23
N GLY A 217 15.82 3.16 -6.33
CA GLY A 217 14.59 2.50 -6.71
C GLY A 217 14.15 1.37 -5.79
N ALA A 218 13.15 0.61 -6.23
CA ALA A 218 12.58 -0.47 -5.46
C ALA A 218 12.09 -1.64 -6.31
N VAL A 219 12.09 -2.82 -5.71
CA VAL A 219 11.47 -4.03 -6.26
C VAL A 219 10.27 -4.39 -5.40
N PHE A 220 9.15 -4.64 -6.06
CA PHE A 220 7.90 -5.02 -5.43
C PHE A 220 7.41 -6.36 -5.98
N TYR A 221 7.47 -7.39 -5.17
CA TYR A 221 6.98 -8.72 -5.47
C TYR A 221 5.55 -8.91 -5.01
N SER A 222 4.75 -9.58 -5.82
CA SER A 222 3.35 -9.89 -5.48
C SER A 222 3.22 -10.85 -4.29
N THR A 223 4.28 -11.62 -3.98
CA THR A 223 4.27 -12.59 -2.88
C THR A 223 5.62 -12.69 -2.17
N ALA A 224 5.59 -13.18 -0.93
CA ALA A 224 6.79 -13.45 -0.14
C ALA A 224 7.57 -14.65 -0.71
N LYS A 225 8.86 -14.76 -0.35
CA LYS A 225 9.73 -15.87 -0.72
C LYS A 225 9.13 -17.22 -0.36
N GLY A 226 9.23 -18.17 -1.30
CA GLY A 226 8.73 -19.55 -1.09
C GLY A 226 7.19 -19.65 -1.08
N ARG A 227 6.48 -18.60 -1.46
CA ARG A 227 5.02 -18.59 -1.56
C ARG A 227 4.55 -18.46 -3.01
N PRO A 228 3.43 -19.10 -3.38
CA PRO A 228 2.83 -18.90 -4.70
C PRO A 228 2.25 -17.50 -4.84
N ALA A 229 2.32 -16.94 -6.03
CA ALA A 229 1.47 -15.82 -6.44
C ALA A 229 0.14 -16.37 -6.96
N LEU A 230 -0.94 -15.65 -6.68
CA LEU A 230 -2.27 -16.05 -7.13
C LEU A 230 -2.57 -15.35 -8.47
N ASP A 231 -2.79 -16.15 -9.50
CA ASP A 231 -3.21 -15.68 -10.83
C ASP A 231 -4.75 -15.39 -10.89
N PHE A 232 -5.48 -15.65 -9.81
CA PHE A 232 -6.93 -15.45 -9.76
C PHE A 232 -7.37 -14.84 -8.43
N ALA A 233 -8.34 -13.93 -8.49
CA ALA A 233 -9.03 -13.43 -7.31
C ALA A 233 -10.28 -14.28 -7.02
N PRO A 234 -10.88 -14.17 -5.81
CA PRO A 234 -12.13 -14.87 -5.52
C PRO A 234 -13.19 -14.59 -6.59
N VAL A 235 -13.81 -15.65 -7.08
CA VAL A 235 -14.91 -15.71 -8.04
C VAL A 235 -15.05 -14.53 -9.00
N GLY A 236 -14.50 -14.69 -10.21
CA GLY A 236 -14.91 -13.86 -11.36
C GLY A 236 -14.05 -12.63 -11.68
N SER A 237 -12.96 -12.38 -10.98
CA SER A 237 -12.03 -11.31 -11.38
C SER A 237 -11.22 -11.73 -12.61
N PRO A 238 -11.15 -10.88 -13.64
CA PRO A 238 -10.33 -11.14 -14.83
C PRO A 238 -8.84 -10.79 -14.64
N VAL A 239 -8.42 -10.41 -13.44
CA VAL A 239 -7.07 -9.96 -13.11
C VAL A 239 -6.61 -10.53 -11.77
N SER A 240 -5.28 -10.57 -11.55
CA SER A 240 -4.68 -11.01 -10.30
C SER A 240 -5.03 -10.08 -9.13
N PRO A 241 -4.99 -10.58 -7.88
CA PRO A 241 -5.14 -9.73 -6.70
C PRO A 241 -4.12 -8.61 -6.63
N PHE A 242 -2.89 -8.87 -7.10
CA PHE A 242 -1.79 -7.90 -7.09
C PHE A 242 -2.02 -6.79 -8.11
N ALA A 243 -2.28 -7.11 -9.38
CA ALA A 243 -2.55 -6.11 -10.41
C ALA A 243 -3.76 -5.24 -10.03
N ALA A 244 -4.83 -5.87 -9.51
CA ALA A 244 -6.01 -5.14 -9.05
C ALA A 244 -5.69 -4.15 -7.91
N ALA A 245 -4.83 -4.54 -6.97
CA ALA A 245 -4.40 -3.66 -5.87
C ALA A 245 -3.48 -2.54 -6.36
N VAL A 246 -2.47 -2.86 -7.20
CA VAL A 246 -1.57 -1.88 -7.83
C VAL A 246 -2.38 -0.76 -8.50
N VAL A 247 -3.36 -1.12 -9.33
CA VAL A 247 -4.15 -0.12 -10.06
C VAL A 247 -5.10 0.66 -9.17
N LYS A 248 -5.73 0.00 -8.19
CA LYS A 248 -6.64 0.65 -7.25
C LYS A 248 -5.91 1.74 -6.46
N GLU A 249 -4.77 1.41 -5.89
CA GLU A 249 -4.03 2.33 -5.02
C GLU A 249 -3.26 3.39 -5.82
N LEU A 250 -2.93 3.14 -7.10
CA LEU A 250 -2.37 4.14 -8.02
C LEU A 250 -3.33 5.32 -8.27
N ALA A 251 -4.62 5.12 -8.09
CA ALA A 251 -5.62 6.19 -8.23
C ALA A 251 -5.53 7.26 -7.13
N ILE A 252 -4.71 7.06 -6.10
CA ILE A 252 -4.51 8.01 -4.99
C ILE A 252 -3.28 8.87 -5.29
N PRO A 253 -3.44 10.16 -5.69
CA PRO A 253 -2.29 11.03 -5.93
C PRO A 253 -1.54 11.35 -4.65
N GLY A 254 -0.22 11.55 -4.77
CA GLY A 254 0.63 11.99 -3.66
C GLY A 254 0.88 10.93 -2.59
N LEU A 255 0.73 9.64 -2.91
CA LEU A 255 1.32 8.60 -2.10
C LEU A 255 2.81 8.48 -2.43
N GLU A 256 3.66 8.71 -1.44
CA GLU A 256 5.08 8.39 -1.55
C GLU A 256 5.25 6.87 -1.78
N ILE A 257 6.27 6.45 -2.53
CA ILE A 257 6.39 5.07 -3.02
C ILE A 257 6.41 4.03 -1.90
N GLY A 258 7.00 4.32 -0.74
CA GLY A 258 7.00 3.44 0.42
C GLY A 258 5.59 3.27 1.00
N ASP A 259 4.81 4.34 1.09
CA ASP A 259 3.42 4.28 1.54
C ASP A 259 2.52 3.61 0.49
N TYR A 260 2.77 3.87 -0.79
CA TYR A 260 2.10 3.16 -1.87
C TYR A 260 2.28 1.63 -1.75
N PHE A 261 3.49 1.14 -1.48
CA PHE A 261 3.73 -0.29 -1.28
C PHE A 261 3.00 -0.85 -0.06
N LYS A 262 2.90 -0.10 1.03
CA LYS A 262 2.14 -0.52 2.23
C LYS A 262 0.66 -0.69 1.92
N VAL A 263 0.04 0.29 1.26
CA VAL A 263 -1.41 0.21 0.95
C VAL A 263 -1.72 -0.87 -0.06
N VAL A 264 -0.88 -1.07 -1.09
CA VAL A 264 -1.01 -2.18 -2.05
C VAL A 264 -0.89 -3.52 -1.33
N SER A 265 0.11 -3.70 -0.46
CA SER A 265 0.30 -4.95 0.30
C SER A 265 -0.92 -5.28 1.17
N ARG A 266 -1.48 -4.29 1.85
CA ARG A 266 -2.70 -4.44 2.65
C ARG A 266 -3.91 -4.81 1.79
N GLU A 267 -4.07 -4.20 0.62
CA GLU A 267 -5.17 -4.50 -0.29
C GLU A 267 -5.07 -5.92 -0.85
N VAL A 268 -3.87 -6.37 -1.24
CA VAL A 268 -3.63 -7.76 -1.67
C VAL A 268 -3.97 -8.74 -0.55
N TYR A 269 -3.48 -8.48 0.66
CA TYR A 269 -3.78 -9.32 1.82
C TYR A 269 -5.29 -9.43 2.06
N LYS A 270 -6.02 -8.30 2.06
CA LYS A 270 -7.49 -8.28 2.22
C LYS A 270 -8.21 -9.10 1.13
N ARG A 271 -7.76 -9.00 -0.12
CA ARG A 271 -8.37 -9.72 -1.26
C ARG A 271 -8.15 -11.23 -1.20
N THR A 272 -7.07 -11.66 -0.58
CA THR A 272 -6.65 -13.07 -0.56
C THR A 272 -6.83 -13.73 0.80
N HIS A 273 -7.23 -12.96 1.82
CA HIS A 273 -7.53 -13.49 3.15
C HIS A 273 -8.71 -14.46 3.10
N GLY A 274 -8.53 -15.65 3.67
CA GLY A 274 -9.53 -16.73 3.64
C GLY A 274 -9.51 -17.60 2.38
N MET A 275 -8.56 -17.41 1.46
CA MET A 275 -8.34 -18.34 0.36
C MET A 275 -7.62 -19.62 0.84
N GLU A 276 -7.87 -20.74 0.15
CA GLU A 276 -7.32 -22.07 0.52
C GLU A 276 -5.77 -22.09 0.58
N LEU A 277 -5.11 -21.33 -0.29
CA LEU A 277 -3.65 -21.20 -0.30
C LEU A 277 -3.11 -20.18 0.72
N GLY A 278 -3.98 -19.65 1.57
CA GLY A 278 -3.66 -18.60 2.54
C GLY A 278 -3.53 -17.21 1.91
N PRO A 279 -3.37 -16.16 2.75
CA PRO A 279 -3.26 -14.81 2.25
C PRO A 279 -1.94 -14.62 1.49
N GLN A 280 -2.03 -13.97 0.34
CA GLN A 280 -0.87 -13.51 -0.41
C GLN A 280 -0.25 -12.32 0.31
N GLN A 281 1.06 -12.35 0.49
CA GLN A 281 1.81 -11.34 1.23
C GLN A 281 2.86 -10.72 0.30
N PRO A 282 2.58 -9.56 -0.31
CA PRO A 282 3.56 -8.85 -1.10
C PRO A 282 4.79 -8.46 -0.28
N PHE A 283 5.91 -8.33 -0.96
CA PHE A 283 7.18 -8.00 -0.35
C PHE A 283 7.91 -6.98 -1.23
N HIS A 284 8.53 -5.98 -0.61
CA HIS A 284 9.32 -4.98 -1.32
C HIS A 284 10.63 -4.68 -0.60
N TYR A 285 11.59 -4.23 -1.36
CA TYR A 285 12.84 -3.64 -0.88
C TYR A 285 13.35 -2.62 -1.88
N GLY A 286 14.19 -1.70 -1.44
CA GLY A 286 14.79 -0.69 -2.30
C GLY A 286 15.57 0.34 -1.50
N SER A 287 16.18 1.26 -2.23
CA SER A 287 16.91 2.41 -1.67
C SER A 287 16.63 3.62 -2.53
N TRP A 288 16.20 4.72 -1.93
CA TRP A 288 15.99 6.01 -2.59
C TRP A 288 16.20 7.15 -1.61
N PHE A 289 16.66 8.28 -2.13
CA PHE A 289 17.05 9.44 -1.31
C PHE A 289 16.06 10.59 -1.37
N GLU A 290 15.19 10.59 -2.38
CA GLU A 290 14.17 11.62 -2.59
C GLU A 290 12.80 10.99 -2.64
N ASP A 291 11.77 11.72 -2.18
CA ASP A 291 10.39 11.27 -2.28
C ASP A 291 10.04 10.97 -3.74
N TYR A 292 9.55 9.78 -4.01
CA TYR A 292 9.09 9.38 -5.34
C TYR A 292 7.59 9.09 -5.33
N TYR A 293 6.88 9.67 -6.29
CA TYR A 293 5.43 9.53 -6.44
C TYR A 293 5.10 8.93 -7.80
N LEU A 294 4.33 7.82 -7.82
CA LEU A 294 3.78 7.28 -9.07
C LEU A 294 2.75 8.23 -9.69
N VAL A 295 1.99 8.92 -8.86
CA VAL A 295 1.11 10.02 -9.25
C VAL A 295 1.43 11.20 -8.36
N GLU A 296 1.91 12.28 -8.97
CA GLU A 296 2.31 13.47 -8.24
C GLU A 296 1.18 14.02 -7.35
N PRO A 297 1.53 14.54 -6.17
CA PRO A 297 0.57 15.25 -5.35
C PRO A 297 0.02 16.47 -6.12
N PRO A 298 -1.29 16.77 -6.02
CA PRO A 298 -1.86 17.92 -6.67
C PRO A 298 -1.21 19.20 -6.16
N GLU A 299 -0.83 20.12 -7.07
CA GLU A 299 -0.45 21.47 -6.68
C GLU A 299 -1.65 22.18 -6.07
N ILE A 300 -1.59 22.39 -4.76
CA ILE A 300 -2.58 23.19 -4.05
C ILE A 300 -2.01 24.60 -3.92
N PRO A 301 -2.53 25.58 -4.68
CA PRO A 301 -2.03 26.94 -4.61
C PRO A 301 -2.13 27.48 -3.18
N ALA A 302 -1.10 28.17 -2.72
CA ALA A 302 -1.11 28.89 -1.45
C ALA A 302 -2.14 30.02 -1.55
N ARG A 303 -3.40 29.71 -1.23
CA ARG A 303 -4.40 30.76 -1.02
C ARG A 303 -3.94 31.56 0.19
N ALA A 304 -3.96 32.89 0.10
CA ALA A 304 -3.66 33.75 1.24
C ALA A 304 -4.60 33.33 2.38
N MET A 305 -4.07 32.54 3.31
CA MET A 305 -4.80 32.17 4.51
C MET A 305 -5.05 33.46 5.25
N SER A 306 -6.32 33.84 5.44
CA SER A 306 -6.67 34.98 6.26
C SER A 306 -6.16 34.65 7.66
N THR A 307 -5.09 35.34 8.07
CA THR A 307 -4.65 35.38 9.45
C THR A 307 -5.73 36.14 10.22
N GLY A 308 -6.86 35.48 10.45
CA GLY A 308 -7.84 35.93 11.41
C GLY A 308 -7.10 36.13 12.74
N ALA A 309 -7.10 37.36 13.24
CA ALA A 309 -6.36 37.72 14.44
C ALA A 309 -6.57 36.67 15.53
N PHE A 310 -5.50 36.00 15.89
CA PHE A 310 -5.47 34.99 16.95
C PHE A 310 -5.95 35.62 18.23
N ARG A 311 -7.13 35.25 18.72
CA ARG A 311 -7.53 35.56 20.09
C ARG A 311 -6.82 34.56 21.01
N PRO A 312 -6.08 35.03 22.04
CA PRO A 312 -5.52 34.11 23.02
C PRO A 312 -6.65 33.32 23.69
N PHE A 313 -6.43 32.04 23.86
CA PHE A 313 -7.35 31.07 24.42
C PHE A 313 -7.86 31.55 25.80
N SER A 314 -9.11 31.96 25.90
CA SER A 314 -9.90 31.91 27.14
C SER A 314 -10.44 30.48 27.24
N ALA A 315 -10.56 29.94 28.46
CA ALA A 315 -10.88 28.56 28.80
C ALA A 315 -11.75 27.84 27.77
N PRO A 316 -11.41 26.58 27.43
CA PRO A 316 -12.08 25.86 26.35
C PRO A 316 -13.59 25.82 26.58
N PRO A 317 -14.41 26.12 25.57
CA PRO A 317 -15.85 25.86 25.67
C PRO A 317 -16.05 24.36 25.97
N PRO A 318 -17.13 23.98 26.67
CA PRO A 318 -17.44 22.59 26.88
C PRO A 318 -17.49 21.88 25.52
N PRO A 319 -17.03 20.61 25.45
CA PRO A 319 -16.98 19.86 24.18
C PRO A 319 -18.36 19.92 23.52
N PRO A 320 -18.46 20.21 22.22
CA PRO A 320 -19.71 20.10 21.51
C PRO A 320 -20.25 18.68 21.76
N SER A 321 -21.48 18.59 22.22
CA SER A 321 -22.13 17.30 22.40
C SER A 321 -22.03 16.56 21.09
N THR A 322 -21.77 15.24 21.12
CA THR A 322 -21.76 14.36 19.94
C THR A 322 -23.05 14.48 19.11
N ALA A 323 -24.09 15.10 19.64
CA ALA A 323 -25.31 15.48 18.95
C ALA A 323 -25.13 16.65 17.96
N ALA A 324 -24.18 17.57 18.17
CA ALA A 324 -23.97 18.70 17.25
C ALA A 324 -23.33 18.27 15.93
N ILE A 325 -22.62 17.14 15.91
CA ILE A 325 -22.03 16.56 14.69
C ILE A 325 -23.09 15.78 13.86
N ARG A 326 -24.22 15.41 14.48
CA ARG A 326 -25.33 14.66 13.83
C ARG A 326 -26.38 15.52 13.13
N GLY A 327 -26.22 16.82 13.05
CA GLY A 327 -27.27 17.77 12.68
C GLY A 327 -27.35 18.21 11.23
N SER A 328 -26.55 17.68 10.31
CA SER A 328 -26.67 18.02 8.89
C SER A 328 -26.73 16.75 8.04
N THR A 329 -27.86 16.56 7.36
CA THR A 329 -28.08 15.50 6.36
C THR A 329 -27.18 15.63 5.11
N ALA A 330 -26.11 16.44 5.18
CA ALA A 330 -25.20 16.75 4.07
C ALA A 330 -23.72 16.89 4.51
N ASP A 331 -23.30 16.27 5.61
CA ASP A 331 -21.86 16.24 5.94
C ASP A 331 -21.11 15.41 4.89
N PRO A 332 -20.23 16.06 4.09
CA PRO A 332 -19.51 15.37 3.02
C PRO A 332 -18.48 14.33 3.50
N LEU A 333 -18.19 14.28 4.81
CA LEU A 333 -17.26 13.36 5.45
C LEU A 333 -17.93 12.45 6.50
N ALA A 334 -19.26 12.32 6.46
CA ALA A 334 -20.04 11.52 7.41
C ALA A 334 -19.67 10.03 7.43
N ASP A 335 -18.98 9.54 6.39
CA ASP A 335 -18.47 8.18 6.26
C ASP A 335 -17.18 7.91 7.07
N ILE A 336 -16.58 8.97 7.65
CA ILE A 336 -15.37 8.90 8.47
C ILE A 336 -15.73 9.07 9.94
N SER A 337 -15.68 7.99 10.71
CA SER A 337 -16.00 8.03 12.12
C SER A 337 -14.79 8.43 12.98
N LEU A 338 -15.05 9.12 14.10
CA LEU A 338 -14.02 9.42 15.11
C LEU A 338 -13.39 8.17 15.71
N ASP A 339 -14.16 7.07 15.81
CA ASP A 339 -13.63 5.82 16.33
C ASP A 339 -12.58 5.22 15.39
N ARG A 340 -12.78 5.30 14.07
CA ARG A 340 -11.77 4.90 13.10
C ARG A 340 -10.49 5.74 13.20
N LEU A 341 -10.64 7.07 13.27
CA LEU A 341 -9.51 8.01 13.47
C LEU A 341 -8.74 7.72 14.76
N GLY A 342 -9.42 7.21 15.78
CA GLY A 342 -8.84 6.90 17.08
C GLY A 342 -8.18 5.53 17.20
N ILE A 343 -8.29 4.66 16.22
CA ILE A 343 -7.87 3.25 16.31
C ILE A 343 -6.97 2.83 15.15
N GLU A 344 -7.26 3.28 13.93
CA GLU A 344 -6.56 2.83 12.72
C GLU A 344 -5.20 3.51 12.54
N ASP A 345 -4.27 2.78 11.89
CA ASP A 345 -2.99 3.31 11.42
C ASP A 345 -3.21 4.49 10.47
N GLU A 346 -2.51 5.59 10.72
CA GLU A 346 -2.78 6.87 10.10
C GLU A 346 -2.50 6.92 8.59
N PRO A 347 -1.35 6.49 8.08
CA PRO A 347 -1.11 6.51 6.64
C PRO A 347 -2.12 5.67 5.86
N LEU A 348 -2.52 4.53 6.42
CA LEU A 348 -3.49 3.63 5.80
C LEU A 348 -4.90 4.22 5.81
N LEU A 349 -5.27 4.88 6.91
CA LEU A 349 -6.54 5.59 7.01
C LEU A 349 -6.61 6.74 6.00
N ILE A 350 -5.56 7.54 5.89
CA ILE A 350 -5.52 8.65 4.92
C ILE A 350 -5.60 8.14 3.48
N ALA A 351 -4.91 7.04 3.15
CA ALA A 351 -5.01 6.43 1.83
C ALA A 351 -6.45 5.99 1.52
N ASP A 352 -7.14 5.35 2.48
CA ASP A 352 -8.56 4.98 2.33
C ASP A 352 -9.45 6.23 2.16
N VAL A 353 -9.22 7.29 2.93
CA VAL A 353 -9.93 8.56 2.80
C VAL A 353 -9.70 9.19 1.43
N LEU A 354 -8.45 9.26 0.97
CA LEU A 354 -8.07 9.85 -0.32
C LEU A 354 -8.65 9.06 -1.52
N SER A 355 -8.86 7.75 -1.36
CA SER A 355 -9.52 6.95 -2.40
C SER A 355 -10.98 7.38 -2.68
N ARG A 356 -11.64 8.00 -1.70
CA ARG A 356 -13.04 8.45 -1.75
C ARG A 356 -13.18 9.97 -1.81
N HIS A 357 -12.23 10.68 -1.24
CA HIS A 357 -12.23 12.12 -1.10
C HIS A 357 -10.91 12.71 -1.64
N PRO A 358 -10.87 13.20 -2.89
CA PRO A 358 -9.65 13.80 -3.44
C PRO A 358 -9.07 14.92 -2.56
N ALA A 359 -7.73 15.01 -2.46
CA ALA A 359 -7.02 15.95 -1.60
C ALA A 359 -7.51 17.40 -1.77
N ALA A 360 -7.73 17.86 -3.02
CA ALA A 360 -8.24 19.20 -3.30
C ALA A 360 -9.64 19.46 -2.68
N LYS A 361 -10.50 18.42 -2.63
CA LYS A 361 -11.83 18.51 -1.99
C LYS A 361 -11.68 18.62 -0.47
N LEU A 362 -10.79 17.82 0.14
CA LEU A 362 -10.50 17.88 1.57
C LEU A 362 -9.96 19.24 1.97
N VAL A 363 -9.02 19.80 1.18
CA VAL A 363 -8.49 21.15 1.42
C VAL A 363 -9.58 22.20 1.30
N ALA A 364 -10.44 22.13 0.30
CA ALA A 364 -11.56 23.08 0.17
C ALA A 364 -12.53 23.02 1.36
N LEU A 365 -12.79 21.82 1.90
CA LEU A 365 -13.59 21.65 3.12
C LEU A 365 -12.89 22.20 4.36
N ALA A 366 -11.57 21.99 4.47
CA ALA A 366 -10.75 22.52 5.56
C ALA A 366 -10.71 24.05 5.54
N ASP A 367 -10.52 24.65 4.36
CA ASP A 367 -10.59 26.10 4.14
C ASP A 367 -12.00 26.66 4.46
N GLY A 368 -13.04 25.86 4.23
CA GLY A 368 -14.42 26.14 4.61
C GLY A 368 -14.70 26.03 6.12
N GLY A 369 -13.71 25.63 6.92
CA GLY A 369 -13.80 25.54 8.37
C GLY A 369 -14.27 24.19 8.91
N HIS A 370 -14.36 23.14 8.09
CA HIS A 370 -14.81 21.80 8.53
C HIS A 370 -13.75 21.14 9.45
N PRO A 371 -14.01 20.87 10.74
CA PRO A 371 -12.99 20.49 11.72
C PRO A 371 -12.30 19.15 11.40
N LEU A 372 -13.04 18.14 10.93
CA LEU A 372 -12.48 16.86 10.49
C LEU A 372 -11.59 17.05 9.26
N ALA A 373 -12.03 17.84 8.27
CA ALA A 373 -11.20 18.13 7.10
C ALA A 373 -9.92 18.87 7.47
N GLN A 374 -9.97 19.81 8.41
CA GLN A 374 -8.79 20.52 8.92
C GLN A 374 -7.81 19.56 9.60
N GLN A 375 -8.29 18.60 10.40
CA GLN A 375 -7.44 17.59 11.01
C GLN A 375 -6.80 16.69 9.93
N LEU A 376 -7.60 16.15 8.99
CA LEU A 376 -7.09 15.29 7.93
C LEU A 376 -6.07 16.01 7.05
N VAL A 377 -6.34 17.25 6.65
CA VAL A 377 -5.45 18.07 5.83
C VAL A 377 -4.19 18.46 6.60
N GLY A 378 -4.31 18.79 7.89
CA GLY A 378 -3.17 19.02 8.75
C GLY A 378 -2.25 17.81 8.81
N TYR A 379 -2.81 16.64 9.00
CA TYR A 379 -2.09 15.37 8.99
C TYR A 379 -1.46 15.07 7.61
N MET A 380 -2.19 15.26 6.51
CA MET A 380 -1.67 15.10 5.16
C MET A 380 -0.43 15.99 4.91
N PHE A 381 -0.45 17.26 5.33
CA PHE A 381 0.70 18.15 5.19
C PHE A 381 1.85 17.81 6.14
N SER A 382 1.60 17.27 7.32
CA SER A 382 2.67 16.88 8.26
C SER A 382 3.50 15.71 7.74
N LEU A 383 2.88 14.76 7.05
CA LEU A 383 3.53 13.57 6.51
C LEU A 383 3.87 13.69 5.01
N GLY A 384 3.18 14.55 4.26
CA GLY A 384 3.30 14.61 2.80
C GLY A 384 2.42 13.61 2.06
N VAL A 385 1.39 13.04 2.71
CA VAL A 385 0.49 12.05 2.08
C VAL A 385 -0.62 12.76 1.31
N GLY A 386 -0.70 12.51 0.00
CA GLY A 386 -1.68 13.14 -0.88
C GLY A 386 -1.41 14.62 -1.20
N VAL A 387 -0.42 15.23 -0.56
CA VAL A 387 0.04 16.62 -0.75
C VAL A 387 1.54 16.68 -0.48
N LYS A 388 2.23 17.69 -1.02
CA LYS A 388 3.63 17.92 -0.67
C LYS A 388 3.74 18.28 0.81
N LYS A 389 4.69 17.66 1.53
CA LYS A 389 4.95 17.89 2.96
C LYS A 389 5.18 19.38 3.25
N ASP A 390 4.44 19.93 4.19
CA ASP A 390 4.51 21.32 4.65
C ASP A 390 4.06 21.43 6.11
N VAL A 391 5.02 21.29 7.02
CA VAL A 391 4.77 21.30 8.47
C VAL A 391 4.15 22.63 8.95
N ALA A 392 4.46 23.75 8.31
CA ALA A 392 3.88 25.04 8.65
C ALA A 392 2.38 25.09 8.32
N ARG A 393 1.97 24.59 7.16
CA ARG A 393 0.56 24.42 6.82
C ARG A 393 -0.13 23.40 7.70
N ALA A 394 0.52 22.28 7.99
CA ALA A 394 0.00 21.28 8.92
C ALA A 394 -0.41 21.93 10.24
N ARG A 395 0.50 22.70 10.83
CA ARG A 395 0.26 23.41 12.09
C ARG A 395 -0.96 24.33 12.02
N ILE A 396 -1.11 25.11 10.94
CA ILE A 396 -2.24 26.05 10.79
C ILE A 396 -3.58 25.29 10.79
N TYR A 397 -3.71 24.22 10.00
CA TYR A 397 -4.95 23.45 9.93
C TYR A 397 -5.25 22.72 11.26
N LEU A 398 -4.23 22.16 11.91
CA LEU A 398 -4.39 21.50 13.20
C LEU A 398 -4.79 22.50 14.31
N GLU A 399 -4.23 23.72 14.30
CA GLU A 399 -4.64 24.82 15.19
C GLU A 399 -6.12 25.18 15.00
N GLN A 400 -6.57 25.29 13.75
CA GLN A 400 -7.97 25.58 13.43
C GLN A 400 -8.90 24.45 13.86
N SER A 401 -8.52 23.20 13.66
CA SER A 401 -9.29 22.03 14.11
C SER A 401 -9.37 21.96 15.64
N ALA A 402 -8.23 22.13 16.32
CA ALA A 402 -8.15 22.12 17.77
C ALA A 402 -8.93 23.27 18.42
N ALA A 403 -8.94 24.45 17.79
CA ALA A 403 -9.73 25.60 18.25
C ALA A 403 -11.24 25.36 18.21
N GLN A 404 -11.70 24.43 17.37
CA GLN A 404 -13.09 23.97 17.35
C GLN A 404 -13.36 22.83 18.36
N ALA A 405 -12.43 22.54 19.27
CA ALA A 405 -12.48 21.46 20.24
C ALA A 405 -12.64 20.07 19.58
N PHE A 406 -12.18 19.90 18.32
CA PHE A 406 -12.24 18.61 17.64
C PHE A 406 -11.17 17.67 18.19
N PRO A 407 -11.53 16.51 18.79
CA PRO A 407 -10.60 15.71 19.58
C PRO A 407 -9.40 15.17 18.78
N ALA A 408 -9.61 14.75 17.54
CA ALA A 408 -8.52 14.28 16.69
C ALA A 408 -7.55 15.42 16.31
N GLY A 409 -8.08 16.63 16.02
CA GLY A 409 -7.24 17.80 15.76
C GLY A 409 -6.45 18.24 16.97
N GLN A 410 -7.04 18.17 18.18
CA GLN A 410 -6.35 18.44 19.44
C GLN A 410 -5.20 17.46 19.68
N GLN A 411 -5.43 16.17 19.43
CA GLN A 411 -4.42 15.13 19.61
C GLN A 411 -3.26 15.30 18.61
N GLU A 412 -3.56 15.55 17.33
CA GLU A 412 -2.52 15.75 16.32
C GLU A 412 -1.70 17.02 16.57
N LEU A 413 -2.36 18.12 16.97
CA LEU A 413 -1.63 19.32 17.34
C LEU A 413 -0.72 19.09 18.56
N ALA A 414 -1.21 18.37 19.57
CA ALA A 414 -0.43 18.04 20.75
C ALA A 414 0.83 17.21 20.39
N TYR A 415 0.67 16.25 19.47
CA TYR A 415 1.78 15.47 18.96
C TYR A 415 2.80 16.36 18.24
N LEU A 416 2.34 17.19 17.30
CA LEU A 416 3.19 18.11 16.54
C LEU A 416 3.95 19.11 17.44
N LEU A 417 3.34 19.57 18.53
CA LEU A 417 3.96 20.49 19.49
C LEU A 417 5.09 19.84 20.30
N LEU A 418 5.07 18.50 20.46
CA LEU A 418 6.12 17.75 21.16
C LEU A 418 7.26 17.29 20.27
N GLU A 419 7.15 17.45 18.94
CA GLU A 419 8.23 17.15 18.02
C GLU A 419 9.33 18.23 18.06
N ASN A 420 10.56 17.82 17.74
CA ASN A 420 11.68 18.72 17.45
C ASN A 420 12.01 19.78 18.52
N ASP A 421 12.33 19.31 19.73
CA ASP A 421 12.80 20.15 20.84
C ASP A 421 11.75 21.17 21.34
N PRO A 422 10.64 20.70 21.94
CA PRO A 422 9.52 21.55 22.34
C PRO A 422 9.87 22.55 23.43
N SER A 423 9.40 23.78 23.29
CA SER A 423 9.49 24.77 24.36
C SER A 423 8.65 24.36 25.59
N PRO A 424 8.94 24.86 26.80
CA PRO A 424 8.09 24.62 27.98
C PRO A 424 6.62 25.08 27.78
N ALA A 425 6.38 26.04 26.90
CA ALA A 425 5.03 26.49 26.56
C ALA A 425 4.33 25.47 25.65
N ASP A 426 5.06 24.90 24.67
CA ASP A 426 4.53 23.85 23.80
C ASP A 426 4.20 22.58 24.59
N VAL A 427 5.07 22.19 25.54
CA VAL A 427 4.83 21.04 26.45
C VAL A 427 3.55 21.22 27.26
N ARG A 428 3.35 22.39 27.87
CA ARG A 428 2.12 22.67 28.62
C ARG A 428 0.89 22.62 27.72
N ARG A 429 0.96 23.26 26.57
CA ARG A 429 -0.14 23.29 25.61
C ARG A 429 -0.47 21.88 25.08
N ALA A 430 0.54 21.07 24.77
CA ALA A 430 0.35 19.68 24.36
C ALA A 430 -0.36 18.86 25.46
N TYR A 431 0.03 19.03 26.72
CA TYR A 431 -0.67 18.40 27.84
C TYR A 431 -2.16 18.78 27.89
N GLU A 432 -2.48 20.07 27.81
CA GLU A 432 -3.87 20.58 27.84
C GLU A 432 -4.68 19.98 26.69
N LEU A 433 -4.13 19.94 25.49
CA LEU A 433 -4.76 19.38 24.29
C LEU A 433 -5.00 17.87 24.41
N TYR A 434 -4.00 17.11 24.88
CA TYR A 434 -4.18 15.68 25.13
C TYR A 434 -5.23 15.40 26.20
N VAL A 435 -5.25 16.16 27.27
CA VAL A 435 -6.27 16.03 28.33
C VAL A 435 -7.66 16.33 27.77
N ALA A 436 -7.81 17.41 26.98
CA ALA A 436 -9.09 17.77 26.37
C ALA A 436 -9.59 16.65 25.42
N ALA A 437 -8.76 16.16 24.51
CA ALA A 437 -9.10 15.10 23.59
C ALA A 437 -9.37 13.75 24.31
N SER A 438 -8.60 13.44 25.35
CA SER A 438 -8.80 12.27 26.21
C SER A 438 -10.15 12.29 26.91
N ASN A 439 -10.51 13.45 27.50
CA ASN A 439 -11.79 13.65 28.17
C ASN A 439 -12.97 13.59 27.20
N ALA A 440 -12.78 13.96 25.94
CA ALA A 440 -13.76 13.77 24.87
C ALA A 440 -13.89 12.29 24.43
N GLY A 441 -13.13 11.39 25.03
CA GLY A 441 -13.21 9.94 24.78
C GLY A 441 -12.39 9.45 23.57
N PHE A 442 -11.46 10.25 23.04
CA PHE A 442 -10.66 9.89 21.88
C PHE A 442 -9.54 8.92 22.28
N SER A 443 -9.59 7.67 21.79
CA SER A 443 -8.73 6.56 22.24
C SER A 443 -7.25 6.82 21.99
N LYS A 444 -6.90 7.40 20.84
CA LYS A 444 -5.54 7.75 20.49
C LYS A 444 -4.95 8.81 21.43
N ALA A 445 -5.74 9.83 21.78
CA ALA A 445 -5.31 10.83 22.75
C ALA A 445 -5.07 10.22 24.14
N LYS A 446 -5.91 9.28 24.58
CA LYS A 446 -5.71 8.54 25.83
C LYS A 446 -4.40 7.75 25.81
N THR A 447 -4.12 7.07 24.71
CA THR A 447 -2.89 6.28 24.54
C THR A 447 -1.65 7.16 24.54
N HIS A 448 -1.66 8.28 23.81
CA HIS A 448 -0.54 9.23 23.78
C HIS A 448 -0.34 9.93 25.11
N LEU A 449 -1.42 10.40 25.76
CA LEU A 449 -1.33 10.98 27.10
C LEU A 449 -0.74 10.00 28.11
N ALA A 450 -1.19 8.74 28.08
CA ALA A 450 -0.68 7.69 28.94
C ALA A 450 0.82 7.46 28.73
N TYR A 451 1.26 7.41 27.47
CA TYR A 451 2.68 7.29 27.13
C TYR A 451 3.49 8.47 27.66
N GLN A 452 3.06 9.70 27.46
CA GLN A 452 3.76 10.90 27.92
C GLN A 452 3.81 11.00 29.45
N LEU A 453 2.75 10.54 30.13
CA LEU A 453 2.74 10.43 31.59
C LEU A 453 3.74 9.38 32.10
N THR A 454 3.87 8.26 31.42
CA THR A 454 4.88 7.21 31.72
C THR A 454 6.29 7.71 31.48
N ALA A 455 6.50 8.47 30.38
CA ALA A 455 7.81 9.02 30.01
C ALA A 455 8.25 10.20 30.90
N GLY A 456 7.34 10.77 31.69
CA GLY A 456 7.66 11.92 32.52
C GLY A 456 7.74 13.25 31.75
N THR A 457 7.21 13.33 30.55
CA THR A 457 7.25 14.55 29.71
C THR A 457 6.52 15.73 30.37
N PHE A 458 5.45 15.45 31.12
CA PHE A 458 4.61 16.48 31.76
C PHE A 458 4.87 16.66 33.24
N GLY A 459 5.91 16.03 33.79
CA GLY A 459 6.26 16.03 35.20
C GLY A 459 6.72 14.66 35.66
N PRO A 460 6.79 14.36 36.96
CA PRO A 460 7.13 13.02 37.44
C PRO A 460 6.22 11.95 36.81
N PRO A 461 6.75 10.76 36.47
CA PRO A 461 5.95 9.68 35.89
C PRO A 461 4.72 9.32 36.74
N ASP A 462 3.55 9.24 36.10
CA ASP A 462 2.28 8.85 36.73
C ASP A 462 1.78 7.54 36.12
N PHE A 463 2.33 6.42 36.64
CA PHE A 463 2.00 5.08 36.14
C PHE A 463 0.54 4.67 36.40
N ALA A 464 -0.05 5.12 37.52
CA ALA A 464 -1.43 4.76 37.86
C ALA A 464 -2.43 5.37 36.89
N ARG A 465 -2.28 6.66 36.61
CA ARG A 465 -3.12 7.37 35.64
C ARG A 465 -2.87 6.87 34.21
N SER A 466 -1.61 6.58 33.88
CA SER A 466 -1.24 6.01 32.59
C SER A 466 -1.92 4.65 32.36
N GLN A 467 -1.86 3.75 33.33
CA GLN A 467 -2.53 2.44 33.24
C GLN A 467 -4.04 2.57 33.04
N ALA A 468 -4.69 3.47 33.76
CA ALA A 468 -6.13 3.72 33.62
C ALA A 468 -6.50 4.21 32.22
N LEU A 469 -5.72 5.15 31.67
CA LEU A 469 -5.92 5.67 30.32
C LEU A 469 -5.70 4.61 29.23
N TYR A 470 -4.66 3.77 29.38
CA TYR A 470 -4.46 2.64 28.48
C TYR A 470 -5.62 1.63 28.57
N ALA A 471 -6.15 1.35 29.77
CA ALA A 471 -7.28 0.45 29.92
C ALA A 471 -8.51 0.98 29.19
N GLU A 472 -8.84 2.27 29.35
CA GLU A 472 -9.96 2.90 28.65
C GLU A 472 -9.79 2.89 27.11
N ALA A 473 -8.59 3.12 26.61
CA ALA A 473 -8.32 3.05 25.16
C ALA A 473 -8.37 1.61 24.64
N ALA A 474 -7.87 0.66 25.43
CA ALA A 474 -7.90 -0.75 25.12
C ALA A 474 -9.32 -1.32 25.07
N GLU A 475 -10.24 -0.87 25.92
CA GLU A 475 -11.66 -1.25 25.86
C GLU A 475 -12.29 -0.91 24.50
N LYS A 476 -11.82 0.15 23.86
CA LYS A 476 -12.23 0.52 22.49
C LYS A 476 -11.44 -0.21 21.38
N GLY A 477 -10.55 -1.13 21.74
CA GLY A 477 -9.80 -1.94 20.79
C GLY A 477 -8.51 -1.29 20.25
N HIS A 478 -8.00 -0.21 20.87
CA HIS A 478 -6.76 0.45 20.39
C HIS A 478 -5.54 -0.46 20.56
N PRO A 479 -4.86 -0.91 19.46
CA PRO A 479 -3.84 -1.96 19.53
C PRO A 479 -2.63 -1.57 20.38
N ALA A 480 -2.11 -0.34 20.23
CA ALA A 480 -0.97 0.14 21.02
C ALA A 480 -1.29 0.25 22.52
N ALA A 481 -2.54 0.57 22.89
CA ALA A 481 -2.97 0.59 24.29
C ALA A 481 -3.05 -0.82 24.88
N ILE A 482 -3.57 -1.78 24.10
CA ILE A 482 -3.59 -3.21 24.47
C ILE A 482 -2.15 -3.70 24.70
N PHE A 483 -1.23 -3.35 23.82
CA PHE A 483 0.19 -3.68 23.97
C PHE A 483 0.78 -3.05 25.23
N ALA A 484 0.58 -1.75 25.47
CA ALA A 484 1.10 -1.07 26.66
C ALA A 484 0.65 -1.76 27.96
N LEU A 485 -0.56 -2.31 28.00
CA LEU A 485 -1.08 -3.06 29.14
C LEU A 485 -0.41 -4.44 29.32
N THR A 486 0.33 -4.94 28.34
CA THR A 486 1.11 -6.19 28.52
C THR A 486 2.31 -6.00 29.45
N PHE A 487 2.74 -4.78 29.72
CA PHE A 487 3.80 -4.49 30.70
C PHE A 487 3.31 -4.52 32.15
N PHE A 488 1.99 -4.58 32.38
CA PHE A 488 1.41 -4.70 33.72
C PHE A 488 1.09 -6.19 33.99
N PRO A 489 1.71 -6.82 34.99
CA PRO A 489 1.62 -8.28 35.22
C PRO A 489 0.19 -8.79 35.31
N ASP A 490 -0.69 -8.06 36.01
CA ASP A 490 -2.08 -8.50 36.28
C ASP A 490 -2.96 -8.54 35.02
N THR A 491 -2.60 -7.78 33.99
CA THR A 491 -3.40 -7.66 32.75
C THR A 491 -2.73 -8.32 31.53
N ARG A 492 -1.47 -8.75 31.69
CA ARG A 492 -0.62 -9.22 30.60
C ARG A 492 -1.24 -10.33 29.74
N ALA A 493 -1.62 -11.45 30.37
CA ALA A 493 -2.12 -12.62 29.64
C ALA A 493 -3.39 -12.31 28.83
N ALA A 494 -4.31 -11.56 29.43
CA ALA A 494 -5.55 -11.13 28.75
C ALA A 494 -5.26 -10.22 27.55
N ASN A 495 -4.30 -9.30 27.67
CA ASN A 495 -3.98 -8.38 26.59
C ASN A 495 -3.16 -9.03 25.47
N LEU A 496 -2.30 -10.00 25.78
CA LEU A 496 -1.68 -10.83 24.74
C LEU A 496 -2.73 -11.61 23.92
N ALA A 497 -3.74 -12.18 24.59
CA ALA A 497 -4.85 -12.86 23.91
C ALA A 497 -5.66 -11.91 23.01
N ARG A 498 -5.86 -10.66 23.44
CA ARG A 498 -6.53 -9.62 22.62
C ARG A 498 -5.71 -9.23 21.39
N LEU A 499 -4.38 -9.07 21.53
CA LEU A 499 -3.50 -8.82 20.39
C LEU A 499 -3.52 -10.01 19.41
N ARG A 500 -3.53 -11.24 19.94
CA ARG A 500 -3.66 -12.45 19.10
C ARG A 500 -4.96 -12.44 18.30
N ALA A 501 -6.09 -12.13 18.93
CA ALA A 501 -7.37 -12.02 18.23
C ALA A 501 -7.36 -10.95 17.13
N LEU A 502 -6.68 -9.81 17.34
CA LEU A 502 -6.51 -8.79 16.31
C LEU A 502 -5.67 -9.31 15.13
N ALA A 503 -4.57 -10.01 15.41
CA ALA A 503 -3.72 -10.61 14.39
C ALA A 503 -4.49 -11.67 13.56
N GLU A 504 -5.24 -12.55 14.23
CA GLU A 504 -6.08 -13.56 13.59
C GLU A 504 -7.21 -12.95 12.74
N ALA A 505 -7.71 -11.77 13.14
CA ALA A 505 -8.65 -10.99 12.34
C ALA A 505 -8.00 -10.27 11.14
N GLY A 506 -6.69 -10.47 10.92
CA GLY A 506 -5.97 -9.89 9.80
C GLY A 506 -5.51 -8.44 10.01
N ASN A 507 -5.47 -7.97 11.27
CA ASN A 507 -4.93 -6.65 11.59
C ASN A 507 -3.39 -6.72 11.74
N PRO A 508 -2.59 -6.11 10.84
CA PRO A 508 -1.13 -6.19 10.90
C PRO A 508 -0.53 -5.45 12.11
N GLU A 509 -1.24 -4.50 12.71
CA GLU A 509 -0.83 -3.90 13.98
C GLU A 509 -0.92 -4.91 15.13
N GLY A 510 -1.91 -5.79 15.13
CA GLY A 510 -1.99 -6.90 16.08
C GLY A 510 -0.74 -7.77 16.03
N ASN A 511 -0.27 -8.12 14.82
CA ASN A 511 0.98 -8.86 14.63
C ASN A 511 2.21 -8.04 15.08
N HIS A 512 2.24 -6.73 14.77
CA HIS A 512 3.33 -5.85 15.20
C HIS A 512 3.47 -5.83 16.72
N TRP A 513 2.39 -5.58 17.43
CA TRP A 513 2.42 -5.49 18.88
C TRP A 513 2.63 -6.85 19.58
N LEU A 514 2.22 -7.97 18.96
CA LEU A 514 2.61 -9.31 19.42
C LEU A 514 4.11 -9.53 19.29
N CYS A 515 4.69 -9.16 18.14
CA CYS A 515 6.12 -9.23 17.91
C CYS A 515 6.91 -8.45 18.97
N GLU A 516 6.53 -7.19 19.21
CA GLU A 516 7.15 -6.33 20.24
C GLU A 516 7.01 -6.94 21.66
N ALA A 517 5.82 -7.45 22.01
CA ALA A 517 5.58 -8.05 23.33
C ALA A 517 6.43 -9.31 23.57
N HIS A 518 6.49 -10.21 22.58
CA HIS A 518 7.26 -11.43 22.68
C HIS A 518 8.78 -11.18 22.61
N PHE A 519 9.20 -10.12 21.90
CA PHE A 519 10.59 -9.68 21.92
C PHE A 519 10.98 -9.17 23.31
N ALA A 520 10.17 -8.30 23.91
CA ALA A 520 10.39 -7.79 25.27
C ALA A 520 10.47 -8.92 26.32
N ASP A 521 9.69 -9.99 26.13
CA ASP A 521 9.64 -11.16 27.02
C ASP A 521 10.77 -12.18 26.79
N ARG A 522 11.58 -12.00 25.75
CA ARG A 522 12.56 -12.99 25.29
C ARG A 522 11.92 -14.34 24.88
N THR A 523 10.66 -14.29 24.41
CA THR A 523 9.89 -15.45 23.92
C THR A 523 9.62 -15.35 22.42
N LEU A 524 10.53 -14.72 21.69
CA LEU A 524 10.35 -14.34 20.27
C LEU A 524 10.01 -15.53 19.35
N ALA A 525 10.50 -16.73 19.68
CA ALA A 525 10.17 -17.95 18.94
C ALA A 525 8.65 -18.20 18.80
N ALA A 526 7.85 -17.74 19.78
CA ALA A 526 6.41 -17.89 19.76
C ALA A 526 5.69 -16.89 18.83
N ALA A 527 6.39 -15.86 18.36
CA ALA A 527 5.81 -14.79 17.53
C ALA A 527 6.65 -14.43 16.29
N ILE A 528 7.59 -15.28 15.90
CA ILE A 528 8.45 -14.97 14.74
C ILE A 528 7.66 -14.82 13.44
N GLU A 529 6.57 -15.57 13.30
CA GLU A 529 5.66 -15.43 12.16
C GLU A 529 4.91 -14.10 12.20
N ASP A 530 4.42 -13.69 13.36
CA ASP A 530 3.78 -12.39 13.56
C ASP A 530 4.75 -11.25 13.23
N CYS A 531 6.02 -11.36 13.68
CA CYS A 531 7.07 -10.40 13.32
C CYS A 531 7.24 -10.33 11.79
N GLY A 532 7.23 -11.48 11.11
CA GLY A 532 7.31 -11.56 9.66
C GLY A 532 6.13 -10.88 8.95
N VAL A 533 4.91 -11.11 9.43
CA VAL A 533 3.69 -10.45 8.88
C VAL A 533 3.79 -8.93 9.03
N ALA A 534 4.09 -8.45 10.23
CA ALA A 534 4.22 -7.03 10.52
C ALA A 534 5.38 -6.36 9.77
N ALA A 535 6.55 -7.01 9.69
CA ALA A 535 7.71 -6.49 8.98
C ALA A 535 7.43 -6.32 7.47
N ARG A 536 6.73 -7.27 6.87
CA ARG A 536 6.26 -7.17 5.48
C ARG A 536 5.19 -6.09 5.29
N ALA A 537 4.36 -5.87 6.29
CA ALA A 537 3.39 -4.77 6.30
C ALA A 537 4.04 -3.38 6.48
N GLY A 538 5.36 -3.33 6.73
CA GLY A 538 6.11 -2.07 6.78
C GLY A 538 6.47 -1.57 8.17
N PHE A 539 6.14 -2.28 9.24
CA PHE A 539 6.44 -1.82 10.61
C PHE A 539 7.94 -1.86 10.90
N ALA A 540 8.54 -0.68 11.12
CA ALA A 540 9.97 -0.49 11.35
C ALA A 540 10.50 -1.32 12.53
N GLY A 541 9.77 -1.32 13.66
CA GLY A 541 10.11 -2.10 14.84
C GLY A 541 10.17 -3.60 14.58
N SER A 542 9.17 -4.15 13.88
CA SER A 542 9.14 -5.57 13.52
C SER A 542 10.27 -5.95 12.57
N ARG A 543 10.67 -5.06 11.65
CA ARG A 543 11.85 -5.25 10.79
C ARG A 543 13.15 -5.30 11.60
N ALA A 544 13.31 -4.38 12.54
CA ALA A 544 14.48 -4.36 13.42
C ALA A 544 14.57 -5.61 14.31
N ILE A 545 13.43 -6.06 14.86
CA ILE A 545 13.36 -7.29 15.64
C ILE A 545 13.71 -8.52 14.80
N LEU A 546 13.20 -8.62 13.56
CA LEU A 546 13.58 -9.71 12.66
C LEU A 546 15.07 -9.68 12.31
N ALA A 547 15.63 -8.50 12.03
CA ALA A 547 17.05 -8.36 11.77
C ALA A 547 17.87 -8.90 12.93
N HIS A 548 17.52 -8.52 14.15
CA HIS A 548 18.17 -9.03 15.36
C HIS A 548 17.96 -10.53 15.55
N ALA A 549 16.75 -11.03 15.29
CA ALA A 549 16.43 -12.45 15.39
C ALA A 549 17.33 -13.31 14.49
N TYR A 550 17.45 -12.91 13.22
CA TYR A 550 18.31 -13.60 12.26
C TYR A 550 19.81 -13.41 12.54
N ALA A 551 20.24 -12.27 13.08
CA ALA A 551 21.63 -12.04 13.45
C ALA A 551 22.06 -12.90 14.64
N SER A 552 21.18 -13.04 15.64
CA SER A 552 21.48 -13.72 16.91
C SER A 552 21.04 -15.20 16.94
N GLY A 553 20.19 -15.64 16.02
CA GLY A 553 19.54 -16.94 16.08
C GLY A 553 18.43 -17.02 17.13
N THR A 554 17.89 -15.87 17.57
CA THR A 554 16.85 -15.82 18.61
C THR A 554 15.47 -16.13 18.01
N GLY A 555 14.93 -17.30 18.30
CA GLY A 555 13.61 -17.73 17.83
C GLY A 555 13.57 -18.23 16.38
N VAL A 556 14.65 -18.10 15.65
CA VAL A 556 14.84 -18.55 14.27
C VAL A 556 16.28 -18.96 14.05
N ALA A 557 16.57 -19.82 13.07
CA ALA A 557 17.95 -20.13 12.73
C ALA A 557 18.70 -18.86 12.29
N ALA A 558 19.94 -18.68 12.77
CA ALA A 558 20.74 -17.53 12.39
C ALA A 558 21.00 -17.50 10.89
N ASP A 559 20.73 -16.36 10.28
CA ASP A 559 20.98 -16.09 8.86
C ASP A 559 21.51 -14.64 8.72
N PRO A 560 22.82 -14.45 8.52
CA PRO A 560 23.40 -13.11 8.40
C PRO A 560 22.86 -12.30 7.21
N ARG A 561 22.37 -12.96 6.17
CA ARG A 561 21.83 -12.29 4.98
C ARG A 561 20.42 -11.75 5.25
N GLU A 562 19.56 -12.58 5.86
CA GLU A 562 18.23 -12.11 6.33
C GLU A 562 18.39 -11.00 7.38
N ALA A 563 19.35 -11.15 8.29
CA ALA A 563 19.65 -10.10 9.27
C ALA A 563 20.02 -8.77 8.61
N THR A 564 20.96 -8.79 7.66
CA THR A 564 21.36 -7.59 6.88
C THR A 564 20.19 -7.02 6.09
N HIS A 565 19.41 -7.88 5.46
CA HIS A 565 18.22 -7.49 4.69
C HIS A 565 17.21 -6.72 5.55
N TRP A 566 16.76 -7.31 6.66
CA TRP A 566 15.79 -6.67 7.54
C TRP A 566 16.33 -5.43 8.22
N ALA A 567 17.63 -5.41 8.59
CA ALA A 567 18.27 -4.24 9.15
C ALA A 567 18.30 -3.06 8.17
N LYS A 568 18.64 -3.31 6.90
CA LYS A 568 18.59 -2.29 5.84
C LYS A 568 17.18 -1.73 5.70
N LEU A 569 16.17 -2.59 5.57
CA LEU A 569 14.77 -2.19 5.44
C LEU A 569 14.23 -1.42 6.67
N ALA A 570 14.79 -1.64 7.84
CA ALA A 570 14.41 -0.92 9.04
C ALA A 570 15.07 0.47 9.09
N ARG A 571 16.36 0.58 8.71
CA ARG A 571 17.12 1.86 8.75
C ARG A 571 16.54 2.95 7.88
N ASP A 572 15.92 2.55 6.77
CA ASP A 572 15.33 3.46 5.78
C ASP A 572 14.00 4.08 6.26
N LEU A 573 13.49 3.67 7.42
CA LEU A 573 12.21 4.15 7.94
C LEU A 573 12.40 5.24 9.01
N PRO A 574 11.76 6.41 8.86
CA PRO A 574 11.85 7.51 9.81
C PRO A 574 11.28 7.17 11.19
N GLU A 575 10.31 6.25 11.26
CA GLU A 575 9.64 5.82 12.49
C GLU A 575 10.51 4.90 13.37
N LEU A 576 11.70 4.51 12.89
CA LEU A 576 12.59 3.64 13.65
C LEU A 576 13.06 4.35 14.93
N ARG A 577 12.67 3.82 16.10
CA ARG A 577 13.03 4.35 17.41
C ARG A 577 14.53 4.18 17.70
N LYS A 578 15.06 4.97 18.63
CA LYS A 578 16.48 4.93 19.00
C LYS A 578 16.89 3.54 19.49
N ASP A 579 16.12 2.92 20.37
CA ASP A 579 16.35 1.56 20.88
C ASP A 579 16.38 0.50 19.76
N GLN A 580 15.53 0.64 18.77
CA GLN A 580 15.49 -0.23 17.60
C GLN A 580 16.68 0.02 16.65
N ARG A 581 17.15 1.27 16.51
CA ARG A 581 18.41 1.57 15.78
C ARG A 581 19.61 0.93 16.45
N GLU A 582 19.68 0.99 17.79
CA GLU A 582 20.72 0.35 18.58
C GLU A 582 20.68 -1.19 18.44
N LEU A 583 19.49 -1.77 18.34
CA LEU A 583 19.28 -3.21 18.15
C LEU A 583 19.90 -3.76 16.86
N ILE A 584 19.89 -2.95 15.80
CA ILE A 584 20.41 -3.33 14.47
C ILE A 584 21.76 -2.68 14.14
N ALA A 585 22.36 -1.95 15.07
CA ALA A 585 23.69 -1.37 14.89
C ALA A 585 24.72 -2.48 14.63
N GLY A 586 25.57 -2.31 13.61
CA GLY A 586 26.58 -3.30 13.22
C GLY A 586 26.06 -4.50 12.41
N ILE A 587 24.77 -4.63 12.16
CA ILE A 587 24.25 -5.69 11.29
C ILE A 587 24.41 -5.27 9.83
N GLY A 588 25.31 -5.93 9.10
CA GLY A 588 25.51 -5.69 7.67
C GLY A 588 26.23 -4.38 7.31
N GLU A 589 27.05 -3.87 8.24
CA GLU A 589 28.01 -2.78 7.98
C GLU A 589 29.27 -3.30 7.29
#